data_e19dc78c7b31ae558d2a438e377f179e
#
_entry.id   e19dc78c7b31ae558d2a438e377f179e
#
_cell.length_a   1.000
_cell.length_b   1.000
_cell.length_c   1.000
_cell.angle_alpha   90.00
_cell.angle_beta   90.00
_cell.angle_gamma   90.00
#
_symmetry.space_group_name_H-M   'P 1'
#
loop_
_entity.id
_entity.type
_entity.pdbx_description
1 polymer ?
#
loop_
_entity_poly.entity_id
_entity_poly.type
_entity_poly.pdbx_seq_one_letter_code
_entity_poly.pdbx_strand_id
1 'polypeptide(L)'
;MRILASGDIGPDAKLLQPDPEAPSGFDYVISESTYGDRDRPPTSPDARRTRLAAEVRDAAIRKGALLIPAFAVERTQELIADLIDLMERGDIPAAPVFLDSPLAIRATEVFRKHAESLDPTVDVRRLLNSPQLRFTETVDESKAIAKLTGFHIVIAASGMCDAGRIRHHLRNWLWNARATVLLVGFQAQGTLGRFLVDGAKAVRIQGNEIKVAATIRTIDDYSGHADGSELARWIAARRPIQRGLFLVHGEEPAIAGLAERVSERIIPAARVFQPLLDDIYELSAAVPTPLGAGRRRRLAPEAVVALDWHNDMSKLVLDINDRIAAAADDRARGVIIRRLRRALEE
;
A
#
# COMPACT_ATOMS: atom_id res chain seq x y z
N MET A 1 -19.22 -27.66 4.05
CA MET A 1 -18.01 -27.12 3.37
C MET A 1 -17.56 -25.87 4.11
N ARG A 2 -16.25 -25.77 4.43
CA ARG A 2 -15.63 -24.62 5.12
C ARG A 2 -14.55 -24.04 4.20
N ILE A 3 -14.62 -22.75 3.94
CA ILE A 3 -13.66 -22.02 3.08
C ILE A 3 -13.02 -20.93 3.92
N LEU A 4 -11.72 -20.79 3.83
CA LEU A 4 -10.96 -19.68 4.40
C LEU A 4 -10.40 -18.83 3.26
N ALA A 5 -10.72 -17.56 3.24
CA ALA A 5 -10.04 -16.55 2.42
C ALA A 5 -9.08 -15.78 3.34
N SER A 6 -7.81 -15.72 2.98
CA SER A 6 -6.80 -15.08 3.82
C SER A 6 -6.99 -13.55 3.92
N GLY A 7 -7.52 -12.92 2.88
CA GLY A 7 -7.25 -11.51 2.67
C GLY A 7 -5.73 -11.29 2.51
N ASP A 8 -5.27 -10.09 2.79
CA ASP A 8 -3.85 -9.77 2.84
C ASP A 8 -3.25 -10.30 4.15
N ILE A 9 -2.19 -11.08 4.06
CA ILE A 9 -1.47 -11.63 5.22
C ILE A 9 -0.31 -10.70 5.52
N GLY A 10 -0.35 -10.05 6.68
CA GLY A 10 0.75 -9.21 7.14
C GLY A 10 2.00 -10.03 7.48
N PRO A 11 3.19 -9.41 7.47
CA PRO A 11 4.38 -10.03 8.02
C PRO A 11 4.29 -10.16 9.54
N ASP A 12 5.10 -11.05 10.11
CA ASP A 12 5.27 -11.17 11.55
C ASP A 12 5.93 -9.91 12.16
N ALA A 13 5.76 -9.70 13.45
CA ALA A 13 6.39 -8.65 14.25
C ALA A 13 6.10 -7.20 13.79
N LYS A 14 4.89 -6.92 13.35
CA LYS A 14 4.41 -5.56 13.06
C LYS A 14 4.21 -4.76 14.35
N LEU A 15 4.52 -3.46 14.27
CA LEU A 15 4.41 -2.56 15.42
C LEU A 15 2.96 -2.34 15.89
N LEU A 16 2.01 -2.29 14.96
CA LEU A 16 0.65 -1.82 15.22
C LEU A 16 -0.41 -2.90 15.04
N GLN A 17 -0.03 -4.14 14.84
CA GLN A 17 -0.96 -5.25 14.67
C GLN A 17 -0.34 -6.56 15.21
N PRO A 18 -1.18 -7.47 15.72
CA PRO A 18 -0.73 -8.81 16.09
C PRO A 18 -0.31 -9.61 14.84
N ASP A 19 0.49 -10.63 15.09
CA ASP A 19 0.86 -11.58 14.03
C ASP A 19 -0.38 -12.24 13.41
N PRO A 20 -0.33 -12.59 12.11
CA PRO A 20 -1.48 -13.14 11.41
C PRO A 20 -1.90 -14.50 11.96
N GLU A 21 -3.12 -14.58 12.47
CA GLU A 21 -3.74 -15.80 12.95
C GLU A 21 -4.91 -16.23 12.06
N ALA A 22 -5.17 -17.53 12.00
CA ALA A 22 -6.41 -18.07 11.47
C ALA A 22 -6.62 -19.50 11.99
N PRO A 23 -7.87 -19.95 12.13
CA PRO A 23 -8.16 -21.34 12.52
C PRO A 23 -7.72 -22.33 11.44
N SER A 24 -7.64 -23.60 11.78
CA SER A 24 -7.29 -24.71 10.89
C SER A 24 -8.50 -25.58 10.52
N GLY A 25 -8.30 -26.57 9.66
CA GLY A 25 -9.29 -27.59 9.34
C GLY A 25 -10.35 -27.14 8.35
N PHE A 26 -9.93 -26.53 7.22
CA PHE A 26 -10.80 -26.09 6.14
C PHE A 26 -10.81 -27.08 4.97
N ASP A 27 -11.93 -27.11 4.25
CA ASP A 27 -12.02 -27.82 2.98
C ASP A 27 -11.13 -27.12 1.94
N TYR A 28 -11.25 -25.79 1.86
CA TYR A 28 -10.52 -24.95 0.94
C TYR A 28 -9.88 -23.76 1.65
N VAL A 29 -8.70 -23.39 1.18
CA VAL A 29 -7.99 -22.17 1.57
C VAL A 29 -7.70 -21.36 0.30
N ILE A 30 -8.04 -20.07 0.32
CA ILE A 30 -7.69 -19.10 -0.72
C ILE A 30 -6.66 -18.16 -0.07
N SER A 31 -5.43 -18.18 -0.56
CA SER A 31 -4.30 -17.43 0.01
C SER A 31 -3.79 -16.38 -0.95
N GLU A 32 -3.43 -15.22 -0.43
CA GLU A 32 -2.61 -14.27 -1.16
C GLU A 32 -1.24 -14.85 -1.51
N SER A 33 -0.55 -14.24 -2.47
CA SER A 33 0.74 -14.68 -2.99
C SER A 33 1.66 -13.52 -3.38
N THR A 34 1.48 -12.33 -2.82
CA THR A 34 2.15 -11.08 -3.27
C THR A 34 3.67 -11.21 -3.34
N TYR A 35 4.30 -11.83 -2.35
CA TYR A 35 5.74 -12.11 -2.30
C TYR A 35 6.08 -13.59 -2.26
N GLY A 36 5.27 -14.45 -2.88
CA GLY A 36 5.45 -15.89 -2.82
C GLY A 36 6.76 -16.40 -3.40
N ASP A 37 7.40 -15.64 -4.29
CA ASP A 37 8.65 -15.96 -4.96
C ASP A 37 9.91 -15.55 -4.19
N ARG A 38 9.79 -14.74 -3.14
CA ARG A 38 10.94 -14.15 -2.45
C ARG A 38 10.81 -14.16 -0.94
N ASP A 39 11.94 -14.17 -0.27
CA ASP A 39 12.07 -13.96 1.16
C ASP A 39 12.70 -12.60 1.43
N ARG A 40 12.29 -11.98 2.52
CA ARG A 40 12.94 -10.78 3.04
C ARG A 40 13.97 -11.17 4.09
N PRO A 41 15.06 -10.39 4.25
CA PRO A 41 15.92 -10.57 5.41
C PRO A 41 15.09 -10.49 6.70
N PRO A 42 15.34 -11.33 7.70
CA PRO A 42 14.66 -11.24 8.99
C PRO A 42 14.68 -9.80 9.50
N THR A 43 13.50 -9.25 9.75
CA THR A 43 13.37 -7.83 10.11
C THR A 43 12.89 -7.71 11.53
N SER A 44 13.79 -7.35 12.46
CA SER A 44 13.40 -6.84 13.77
C SER A 44 12.97 -5.36 13.64
N PRO A 45 12.16 -4.84 14.58
CA PRO A 45 11.83 -3.43 14.63
C PRO A 45 13.07 -2.51 14.62
N ASP A 46 14.16 -2.91 15.28
CA ASP A 46 15.40 -2.13 15.30
C ASP A 46 16.15 -2.19 13.95
N ALA A 47 16.18 -3.32 13.27
CA ALA A 47 16.77 -3.44 11.94
C ALA A 47 16.00 -2.59 10.92
N ARG A 48 14.66 -2.58 10.99
CA ARG A 48 13.79 -1.72 10.18
C ARG A 48 14.09 -0.23 10.41
N ARG A 49 14.12 0.19 11.67
CA ARG A 49 14.46 1.58 12.05
C ARG A 49 15.86 1.97 11.59
N THR A 50 16.83 1.09 11.70
CA THR A 50 18.20 1.34 11.24
C THR A 50 18.24 1.62 9.73
N ARG A 51 17.51 0.84 8.92
CA ARG A 51 17.40 1.06 7.47
C ARG A 51 16.69 2.37 7.15
N LEU A 52 15.56 2.64 7.80
CA LEU A 52 14.85 3.91 7.63
C LEU A 52 15.75 5.11 7.99
N ALA A 53 16.46 5.02 9.10
CA ALA A 53 17.37 6.07 9.54
C ALA A 53 18.48 6.35 8.52
N ALA A 54 19.04 5.32 7.87
CA ALA A 54 20.05 5.48 6.83
C ALA A 54 19.48 6.26 5.62
N GLU A 55 18.27 5.91 5.16
CA GLU A 55 17.62 6.59 4.03
C GLU A 55 17.25 8.04 4.37
N VAL A 56 16.76 8.30 5.57
CA VAL A 56 16.42 9.65 6.02
C VAL A 56 17.66 10.53 6.15
N ARG A 57 18.77 10.01 6.69
CA ARG A 57 20.04 10.74 6.78
C ARG A 57 20.61 11.11 5.40
N ASP A 58 20.59 10.16 4.46
CA ASP A 58 21.02 10.42 3.07
C ASP A 58 20.15 11.50 2.41
N ALA A 59 18.83 11.44 2.57
CA ALA A 59 17.91 12.45 2.07
C ALA A 59 18.14 13.84 2.72
N ALA A 60 18.43 13.88 4.02
CA ALA A 60 18.67 15.13 4.75
C ALA A 60 19.93 15.87 4.26
N ILE A 61 20.99 15.13 3.91
CA ILE A 61 22.21 15.71 3.33
C ILE A 61 21.93 16.48 2.03
N ARG A 62 20.93 16.04 1.24
CA ARG A 62 20.52 16.67 -0.02
C ARG A 62 19.76 17.98 0.18
N LYS A 63 19.24 18.24 1.39
CA LYS A 63 18.50 19.46 1.77
C LYS A 63 17.25 19.71 0.90
N GLY A 64 16.60 18.65 0.40
CA GLY A 64 15.36 18.69 -0.38
C GLY A 64 14.22 17.98 0.35
N ALA A 65 13.11 17.76 -0.35
CA ALA A 65 12.00 16.99 0.18
C ALA A 65 12.30 15.49 0.17
N LEU A 66 11.94 14.78 1.25
CA LEU A 66 11.81 13.34 1.28
C LEU A 66 10.32 12.98 1.12
N LEU A 67 9.96 12.44 -0.03
CA LEU A 67 8.60 12.03 -0.34
C LEU A 67 8.46 10.52 -0.05
N ILE A 68 7.49 10.16 0.77
CA ILE A 68 7.21 8.76 1.14
C ILE A 68 5.77 8.42 0.72
N PRO A 69 5.59 7.78 -0.44
CA PRO A 69 4.30 7.23 -0.83
C PRO A 69 3.90 6.11 0.13
N ALA A 70 2.75 6.25 0.79
CA ALA A 70 2.28 5.24 1.75
C ALA A 70 0.77 5.05 1.65
N PHE A 71 0.30 3.82 1.94
CA PHE A 71 -1.12 3.57 2.13
C PHE A 71 -1.61 4.26 3.41
N ALA A 72 -2.88 4.72 3.36
CA ALA A 72 -3.43 5.59 4.39
C ALA A 72 -3.60 4.90 5.76
N VAL A 73 -3.78 3.59 5.77
CA VAL A 73 -4.02 2.79 6.97
C VAL A 73 -2.80 1.92 7.26
N GLU A 74 -2.45 1.81 8.52
CA GLU A 74 -1.38 1.00 9.12
C GLU A 74 0.03 1.49 8.73
N ARG A 75 0.46 1.36 7.48
CA ARG A 75 1.81 1.71 7.00
C ARG A 75 2.19 3.15 7.30
N THR A 76 1.27 4.09 7.08
CA THR A 76 1.49 5.51 7.40
C THR A 76 1.75 5.71 8.89
N GLN A 77 0.99 5.05 9.76
CA GLN A 77 1.10 5.21 11.20
C GLN A 77 2.38 4.56 11.74
N GLU A 78 2.76 3.40 11.20
CA GLU A 78 4.02 2.73 11.53
C GLU A 78 5.24 3.59 11.13
N LEU A 79 5.23 4.16 9.92
CA LEU A 79 6.27 5.08 9.45
C LEU A 79 6.38 6.32 10.33
N ILE A 80 5.26 6.94 10.68
CA ILE A 80 5.25 8.11 11.58
C ILE A 80 5.85 7.74 12.93
N ALA A 81 5.44 6.62 13.51
CA ALA A 81 5.95 6.18 14.80
C ALA A 81 7.48 5.97 14.76
N ASP A 82 7.99 5.26 13.76
CA ASP A 82 9.43 5.04 13.64
C ASP A 82 10.21 6.34 13.34
N LEU A 83 9.70 7.24 12.49
CA LEU A 83 10.36 8.52 12.19
C LEU A 83 10.46 9.40 13.43
N ILE A 84 9.38 9.50 14.21
CA ILE A 84 9.37 10.32 15.43
C ILE A 84 10.27 9.72 16.50
N ASP A 85 10.22 8.40 16.72
CA ASP A 85 11.10 7.70 17.66
C ASP A 85 12.59 7.91 17.30
N LEU A 86 12.95 7.80 16.03
CA LEU A 86 14.31 8.06 15.54
C LEU A 86 14.76 9.52 15.70
N MET A 87 13.84 10.49 15.54
CA MET A 87 14.13 11.91 15.80
C MET A 87 14.37 12.17 17.28
N GLU A 88 13.54 11.61 18.15
CA GLU A 88 13.65 11.77 19.61
C GLU A 88 14.92 11.14 20.17
N ARG A 89 15.37 10.01 19.60
CA ARG A 89 16.67 9.38 19.94
C ARG A 89 17.88 10.14 19.39
N GLY A 90 17.68 11.07 18.45
CA GLY A 90 18.75 11.76 17.76
C GLY A 90 19.42 10.93 16.67
N ASP A 91 18.82 9.81 16.27
CA ASP A 91 19.34 8.93 15.21
C ASP A 91 19.17 9.54 13.82
N ILE A 92 18.20 10.43 13.64
CA ILE A 92 17.99 11.25 12.43
C ILE A 92 17.76 12.71 12.80
N PRO A 93 18.05 13.67 11.87
CA PRO A 93 17.80 15.08 12.14
C PRO A 93 16.32 15.35 12.41
N ALA A 94 16.04 16.19 13.38
CA ALA A 94 14.68 16.70 13.60
C ALA A 94 14.22 17.51 12.37
N ALA A 95 13.07 17.16 11.83
CA ALA A 95 12.50 17.78 10.65
C ALA A 95 10.98 17.74 10.69
N PRO A 96 10.26 18.67 10.06
CA PRO A 96 8.81 18.58 9.95
C PRO A 96 8.40 17.37 9.09
N VAL A 97 7.44 16.59 9.59
CA VAL A 97 6.80 15.46 8.91
C VAL A 97 5.39 15.88 8.56
N PHE A 98 5.11 16.05 7.29
CA PHE A 98 3.78 16.40 6.80
C PHE A 98 3.01 15.12 6.43
N LEU A 99 1.88 14.89 7.08
CA LEU A 99 0.91 13.89 6.66
C LEU A 99 -0.13 14.57 5.74
N ASP A 100 0.07 14.40 4.43
CA ASP A 100 -0.76 15.03 3.42
C ASP A 100 -1.70 14.03 2.74
N SER A 101 -2.65 13.52 3.52
CA SER A 101 -3.70 12.62 3.08
C SER A 101 -4.89 12.67 4.03
N PRO A 102 -6.06 13.20 3.63
CA PRO A 102 -7.23 13.29 4.51
C PRO A 102 -7.68 11.94 5.07
N LEU A 103 -7.58 10.87 4.29
CA LEU A 103 -7.90 9.52 4.76
C LEU A 103 -6.88 9.04 5.81
N ALA A 104 -5.58 9.26 5.58
CA ALA A 104 -4.53 8.86 6.52
C ALA A 104 -4.61 9.66 7.83
N ILE A 105 -4.97 10.94 7.78
CA ILE A 105 -5.21 11.77 8.97
C ILE A 105 -6.33 11.15 9.82
N ARG A 106 -7.48 10.85 9.21
CA ARG A 106 -8.60 10.19 9.94
C ARG A 106 -8.23 8.81 10.48
N ALA A 107 -7.49 8.02 9.71
CA ALA A 107 -6.98 6.73 10.19
C ALA A 107 -6.05 6.93 11.40
N THR A 108 -5.14 7.92 11.36
CA THR A 108 -4.23 8.23 12.47
C THR A 108 -4.99 8.61 13.74
N GLU A 109 -6.11 9.33 13.63
CA GLU A 109 -6.97 9.63 14.77
C GLU A 109 -7.58 8.38 15.41
N VAL A 110 -7.98 7.39 14.59
CA VAL A 110 -8.45 6.09 15.08
C VAL A 110 -7.34 5.35 15.83
N PHE A 111 -6.13 5.27 15.26
CA PHE A 111 -4.97 4.66 15.93
C PHE A 111 -4.66 5.36 17.26
N ARG A 112 -4.70 6.70 17.32
CA ARG A 112 -4.50 7.47 18.55
C ARG A 112 -5.56 7.14 19.61
N LYS A 113 -6.82 7.02 19.20
CA LYS A 113 -7.94 6.70 20.10
C LYS A 113 -7.79 5.29 20.69
N HIS A 114 -7.30 4.34 19.91
CA HIS A 114 -7.17 2.94 20.29
C HIS A 114 -5.73 2.54 20.66
N ALA A 115 -4.85 3.50 20.92
CA ALA A 115 -3.43 3.26 21.19
C ALA A 115 -3.18 2.28 22.35
N GLU A 116 -4.06 2.23 23.35
CA GLU A 116 -3.96 1.31 24.50
C GLU A 116 -4.20 -0.17 24.11
N SER A 117 -4.85 -0.42 22.98
CA SER A 117 -5.12 -1.77 22.45
C SER A 117 -4.03 -2.26 21.48
N LEU A 118 -3.04 -1.41 21.18
CA LEU A 118 -1.92 -1.72 20.31
C LEU A 118 -0.77 -2.31 21.14
N ASP A 119 0.42 -2.44 20.55
CA ASP A 119 1.58 -2.98 21.24
C ASP A 119 1.90 -2.18 22.53
N PRO A 120 1.82 -2.80 23.71
CA PRO A 120 2.06 -2.12 24.98
C PRO A 120 3.51 -1.67 25.18
N THR A 121 4.45 -2.17 24.37
CA THR A 121 5.88 -1.81 24.47
C THR A 121 6.18 -0.46 23.80
N VAL A 122 5.24 0.11 23.05
CA VAL A 122 5.41 1.36 22.28
C VAL A 122 4.34 2.36 22.67
N ASP A 123 4.76 3.54 23.11
CA ASP A 123 3.82 4.66 23.36
C ASP A 123 3.38 5.29 22.03
N VAL A 124 2.52 4.59 21.31
CA VAL A 124 1.97 5.02 20.01
C VAL A 124 1.26 6.37 20.13
N ARG A 125 0.55 6.62 21.24
CA ARG A 125 -0.15 7.90 21.46
C ARG A 125 0.83 9.07 21.51
N ARG A 126 1.95 8.93 22.21
CA ARG A 126 3.01 9.94 22.27
C ARG A 126 3.59 10.22 20.89
N LEU A 127 3.98 9.17 20.17
CA LEU A 127 4.59 9.29 18.85
C LEU A 127 3.66 9.97 17.84
N LEU A 128 2.38 9.60 17.81
CA LEU A 128 1.40 10.20 16.90
C LEU A 128 0.90 11.61 17.33
N ASN A 129 1.33 12.11 18.49
CA ASN A 129 1.08 13.49 18.96
C ASN A 129 2.32 14.38 18.90
N SER A 130 3.40 13.95 18.28
CA SER A 130 4.66 14.70 18.19
C SER A 130 4.46 16.08 17.54
N PRO A 131 5.13 17.14 18.04
CA PRO A 131 5.10 18.48 17.44
C PRO A 131 5.78 18.53 16.06
N GLN A 132 6.59 17.54 15.69
CA GLN A 132 7.17 17.41 14.35
C GLN A 132 6.12 16.96 13.33
N LEU A 133 5.07 16.26 13.76
CA LEU A 133 3.99 15.78 12.89
C LEU A 133 2.99 16.92 12.60
N ARG A 134 2.78 17.19 11.32
CA ARG A 134 1.87 18.23 10.83
C ARG A 134 0.83 17.61 9.91
N PHE A 135 -0.43 17.78 10.22
CA PHE A 135 -1.54 17.36 9.38
C PHE A 135 -1.89 18.46 8.38
N THR A 136 -2.07 18.09 7.12
CA THR A 136 -2.51 18.98 6.04
C THR A 136 -3.89 18.53 5.57
N GLU A 137 -4.92 19.23 5.99
CA GLU A 137 -6.31 18.87 5.68
C GLU A 137 -6.78 19.52 4.38
N THR A 138 -6.46 20.81 4.19
CA THR A 138 -6.91 21.60 3.06
C THR A 138 -6.00 21.46 1.83
N VAL A 139 -6.54 21.81 0.66
CA VAL A 139 -5.76 21.84 -0.59
C VAL A 139 -4.70 22.94 -0.54
N ASP A 140 -4.98 24.06 0.10
CA ASP A 140 -4.06 25.20 0.14
C ASP A 140 -2.87 24.92 1.07
N GLU A 141 -3.07 24.23 2.19
CA GLU A 141 -2.00 23.71 3.02
C GLU A 141 -1.11 22.71 2.25
N SER A 142 -1.73 21.79 1.51
CA SER A 142 -1.01 20.84 0.65
C SER A 142 -0.15 21.56 -0.40
N LYS A 143 -0.70 22.58 -1.08
CA LYS A 143 0.06 23.41 -2.04
C LYS A 143 1.20 24.19 -1.39
N ALA A 144 1.04 24.62 -0.13
CA ALA A 144 2.05 25.37 0.59
C ALA A 144 3.33 24.53 0.83
N ILE A 145 3.22 23.20 0.96
CA ILE A 145 4.37 22.29 1.11
C ILE A 145 5.34 22.43 -0.08
N ALA A 146 4.83 22.61 -1.30
CA ALA A 146 5.66 22.76 -2.50
C ALA A 146 6.57 24.01 -2.47
N LYS A 147 6.30 24.98 -1.59
CA LYS A 147 7.08 26.21 -1.44
C LYS A 147 8.13 26.13 -0.32
N LEU A 148 8.15 25.01 0.42
CA LEU A 148 9.10 24.85 1.51
C LEU A 148 10.52 24.72 0.98
N THR A 149 11.45 25.26 1.75
CA THR A 149 12.89 25.15 1.52
C THR A 149 13.54 24.33 2.64
N GLY A 150 14.65 23.68 2.35
CA GLY A 150 15.31 22.81 3.31
C GLY A 150 14.73 21.41 3.39
N PHE A 151 15.28 20.61 4.30
CA PHE A 151 14.85 19.23 4.48
C PHE A 151 13.51 19.15 5.21
N HIS A 152 12.59 18.41 4.65
CA HIS A 152 11.30 18.08 5.22
C HIS A 152 10.81 16.73 4.67
N ILE A 153 9.92 16.08 5.39
CA ILE A 153 9.38 14.76 5.04
C ILE A 153 7.89 14.94 4.70
N VAL A 154 7.45 14.33 3.60
CA VAL A 154 6.05 14.33 3.17
C VAL A 154 5.59 12.89 3.02
N ILE A 155 4.61 12.48 3.83
CA ILE A 155 3.94 11.19 3.71
C ILE A 155 2.57 11.44 3.07
N ALA A 156 2.29 10.79 1.94
CA ALA A 156 1.03 10.97 1.24
C ALA A 156 0.57 9.69 0.52
N ALA A 157 -0.73 9.48 0.46
CA ALA A 157 -1.33 8.38 -0.30
C ALA A 157 -1.38 8.75 -1.81
N SER A 158 -1.35 7.75 -2.71
CA SER A 158 -1.33 6.31 -2.51
C SER A 158 0.09 5.74 -2.48
N GLY A 159 0.23 4.55 -1.89
CA GLY A 159 1.54 3.88 -1.76
C GLY A 159 2.18 3.44 -3.07
N MET A 160 1.41 3.31 -4.17
CA MET A 160 1.90 2.97 -5.51
C MET A 160 1.96 4.18 -6.46
N CYS A 161 1.76 5.38 -5.94
CA CYS A 161 1.83 6.66 -6.68
C CYS A 161 0.73 6.89 -7.74
N ASP A 162 -0.28 6.03 -7.87
CA ASP A 162 -1.28 6.12 -8.93
C ASP A 162 -2.42 7.09 -8.63
N ALA A 163 -2.66 7.39 -7.37
CA ALA A 163 -3.74 8.25 -6.92
C ALA A 163 -3.29 9.16 -5.78
N GLY A 164 -4.16 10.05 -5.37
CA GLY A 164 -3.99 10.87 -4.18
C GLY A 164 -2.99 12.03 -4.32
N ARG A 165 -2.75 12.70 -3.19
CA ARG A 165 -1.93 13.93 -3.14
C ARG A 165 -0.46 13.68 -3.41
N ILE A 166 0.05 12.46 -3.25
CA ILE A 166 1.42 12.11 -3.60
C ILE A 166 1.76 12.47 -5.05
N ARG A 167 0.80 12.35 -5.99
CA ARG A 167 1.03 12.72 -7.39
C ARG A 167 1.33 14.20 -7.58
N HIS A 168 0.73 15.08 -6.78
CA HIS A 168 1.06 16.51 -6.79
C HIS A 168 2.47 16.76 -6.28
N HIS A 169 2.87 16.06 -5.22
CA HIS A 169 4.22 16.15 -4.69
C HIS A 169 5.25 15.61 -5.68
N LEU A 170 5.00 14.46 -6.30
CA LEU A 170 5.88 13.91 -7.35
C LEU A 170 6.02 14.88 -8.52
N ARG A 171 4.92 15.47 -9.01
CA ARG A 171 4.98 16.47 -10.08
C ARG A 171 5.84 17.67 -9.71
N ASN A 172 5.80 18.10 -8.45
CA ASN A 172 6.52 19.27 -7.98
C ASN A 172 7.99 19.01 -7.65
N TRP A 173 8.37 17.75 -7.39
CA TRP A 173 9.70 17.43 -6.84
C TRP A 173 10.52 16.43 -7.65
N LEU A 174 9.95 15.59 -8.53
CA LEU A 174 10.71 14.58 -9.28
C LEU A 174 11.82 15.16 -10.17
N TRP A 175 11.66 16.36 -10.66
CA TRP A 175 12.67 17.05 -11.48
C TRP A 175 13.82 17.64 -10.65
N ASN A 176 13.70 17.67 -9.33
CA ASN A 176 14.67 18.28 -8.44
C ASN A 176 15.66 17.21 -7.91
N ALA A 177 16.92 17.31 -8.27
CA ALA A 177 17.96 16.36 -7.86
C ALA A 177 18.22 16.35 -6.34
N ARG A 178 17.75 17.34 -5.59
CA ARG A 178 17.82 17.35 -4.12
C ARG A 178 16.71 16.56 -3.46
N ALA A 179 15.64 16.25 -4.17
CA ALA A 179 14.54 15.46 -3.64
C ALA A 179 14.89 13.97 -3.61
N THR A 180 14.30 13.26 -2.67
CA THR A 180 14.32 11.81 -2.58
C THR A 180 12.89 11.27 -2.54
N VAL A 181 12.62 10.21 -3.28
CA VAL A 181 11.38 9.43 -3.19
C VAL A 181 11.74 8.09 -2.57
N LEU A 182 11.19 7.80 -1.40
CA LEU A 182 11.40 6.55 -0.69
C LEU A 182 10.13 5.69 -0.78
N LEU A 183 10.19 4.65 -1.60
CA LEU A 183 9.11 3.68 -1.75
C LEU A 183 9.25 2.61 -0.65
N VAL A 184 8.20 2.39 0.11
CA VAL A 184 8.25 1.63 1.38
C VAL A 184 7.44 0.33 1.32
N GLY A 185 7.24 -0.22 0.13
CA GLY A 185 6.56 -1.48 -0.08
C GLY A 185 6.34 -1.79 -1.55
N PHE A 186 5.60 -2.87 -1.81
CA PHE A 186 5.36 -3.41 -3.13
C PHE A 186 4.86 -2.36 -4.13
N GLN A 187 5.40 -2.42 -5.36
CA GLN A 187 4.97 -1.61 -6.49
C GLN A 187 4.52 -2.54 -7.62
N ALA A 188 3.22 -2.61 -7.87
CA ALA A 188 2.65 -3.47 -8.89
C ALA A 188 3.04 -3.03 -10.31
N GLN A 189 3.11 -3.99 -11.23
CA GLN A 189 3.35 -3.70 -12.64
C GLN A 189 2.33 -2.69 -13.19
N GLY A 190 2.80 -1.74 -14.01
CA GLY A 190 1.98 -0.70 -14.60
C GLY A 190 1.73 0.51 -13.70
N THR A 191 2.16 0.51 -12.44
CA THR A 191 2.00 1.65 -11.54
C THR A 191 3.11 2.69 -11.71
N LEU A 192 2.81 3.96 -11.37
CA LEU A 192 3.81 5.02 -11.41
C LEU A 192 5.00 4.73 -10.48
N GLY A 193 4.74 4.17 -9.29
CA GLY A 193 5.79 3.77 -8.36
C GLY A 193 6.70 2.71 -8.96
N ARG A 194 6.15 1.74 -9.71
CA ARG A 194 6.93 0.71 -10.39
C ARG A 194 7.83 1.30 -11.47
N PHE A 195 7.36 2.23 -12.30
CA PHE A 195 8.23 2.91 -13.27
C PHE A 195 9.39 3.65 -12.62
N LEU A 196 9.17 4.27 -11.47
CA LEU A 196 10.24 4.93 -10.72
C LEU A 196 11.27 3.93 -10.21
N VAL A 197 10.84 2.77 -9.66
CA VAL A 197 11.73 1.68 -9.21
C VAL A 197 12.55 1.13 -10.38
N ASP A 198 11.91 0.92 -11.54
CA ASP A 198 12.54 0.39 -12.75
C ASP A 198 13.50 1.41 -13.41
N GLY A 199 13.64 2.61 -12.85
CA GLY A 199 14.62 3.61 -13.26
C GLY A 199 14.18 4.49 -14.44
N ALA A 200 12.88 4.71 -14.63
CA ALA A 200 12.35 5.61 -15.64
C ALA A 200 13.02 7.00 -15.54
N LYS A 201 13.45 7.54 -16.68
CA LYS A 201 14.10 8.87 -16.77
C LYS A 201 13.11 10.01 -16.90
N ALA A 202 11.89 9.69 -17.32
CA ALA A 202 10.75 10.60 -17.36
C ALA A 202 9.46 9.79 -17.13
N VAL A 203 8.48 10.41 -16.52
CA VAL A 203 7.15 9.81 -16.24
C VAL A 203 6.07 10.84 -16.56
N ARG A 204 4.87 10.34 -16.91
CA ARG A 204 3.72 11.22 -17.15
C ARG A 204 2.85 11.28 -15.90
N ILE A 205 2.64 12.52 -15.40
CA ILE A 205 1.79 12.79 -14.24
C ILE A 205 0.77 13.85 -14.60
N GLN A 206 -0.52 13.52 -14.51
CA GLN A 206 -1.63 14.45 -14.85
C GLN A 206 -1.43 15.13 -16.23
N GLY A 207 -1.11 14.33 -17.24
CA GLY A 207 -0.91 14.79 -18.60
C GLY A 207 0.45 15.45 -18.91
N ASN A 208 1.25 15.78 -17.89
CA ASN A 208 2.56 16.42 -18.06
C ASN A 208 3.69 15.39 -17.99
N GLU A 209 4.66 15.50 -18.88
CA GLU A 209 5.91 14.73 -18.82
C GLU A 209 6.85 15.39 -17.80
N ILE A 210 7.30 14.61 -16.82
CA ILE A 210 8.18 15.06 -15.74
C ILE A 210 9.47 14.26 -15.80
N LYS A 211 10.60 14.97 -15.91
CA LYS A 211 11.93 14.36 -15.81
C LYS A 211 12.15 13.82 -14.40
N VAL A 212 12.71 12.63 -14.28
CA VAL A 212 13.11 12.03 -13.00
C VAL A 212 14.57 12.36 -12.74
N ALA A 213 14.80 13.38 -11.93
CA ALA A 213 16.12 13.77 -11.41
C ALA A 213 16.28 13.50 -9.92
N ALA A 214 15.16 13.33 -9.20
CA ALA A 214 15.14 12.95 -7.79
C ALA A 214 15.78 11.56 -7.59
N THR A 215 16.34 11.34 -6.40
CA THR A 215 16.85 10.03 -6.01
C THR A 215 15.68 9.12 -5.67
N ILE A 216 15.61 7.95 -6.32
CA ILE A 216 14.60 6.93 -6.02
C ILE A 216 15.24 5.86 -5.13
N ARG A 217 14.59 5.57 -4.01
CA ARG A 217 15.05 4.58 -3.01
C ARG A 217 13.90 3.65 -2.64
N THR A 218 14.23 2.45 -2.22
CA THR A 218 13.24 1.44 -1.81
C THR A 218 13.66 0.76 -0.51
N ILE A 219 12.69 0.56 0.38
CA ILE A 219 12.81 -0.34 1.53
C ILE A 219 11.53 -1.16 1.62
N ASP A 220 11.65 -2.48 1.82
CA ASP A 220 10.48 -3.39 1.80
C ASP A 220 9.95 -3.72 3.21
N ASP A 221 10.56 -3.13 4.24
CA ASP A 221 10.28 -3.41 5.65
C ASP A 221 8.89 -2.95 6.13
N TYR A 222 8.28 -2.01 5.41
CA TYR A 222 6.93 -1.49 5.72
C TYR A 222 5.86 -2.11 4.82
N SER A 223 6.14 -3.22 4.17
CA SER A 223 5.12 -3.92 3.40
C SER A 223 4.01 -4.44 4.31
N GLY A 224 2.77 -4.35 3.83
CA GLY A 224 1.60 -4.97 4.48
C GLY A 224 1.43 -6.45 4.14
N HIS A 225 2.33 -7.05 3.33
CA HIS A 225 2.24 -8.44 2.90
C HIS A 225 3.39 -9.27 3.44
N ALA A 226 3.10 -10.49 3.85
CA ALA A 226 4.05 -11.50 4.26
C ALA A 226 4.96 -11.93 3.09
N ASP A 227 6.18 -12.36 3.39
CA ASP A 227 7.09 -12.93 2.40
C ASP A 227 6.79 -14.41 2.10
N GLY A 228 7.53 -15.02 1.17
CA GLY A 228 7.26 -16.38 0.72
C GLY A 228 7.38 -17.43 1.84
N SER A 229 8.34 -17.27 2.73
CA SER A 229 8.51 -18.15 3.90
C SER A 229 7.41 -17.96 4.95
N GLU A 230 7.00 -16.72 5.19
CA GLU A 230 5.90 -16.38 6.10
C GLU A 230 4.57 -16.91 5.56
N LEU A 231 4.28 -16.72 4.26
CA LEU A 231 3.12 -17.29 3.58
C LEU A 231 3.08 -18.80 3.66
N ALA A 232 4.21 -19.48 3.38
CA ALA A 232 4.29 -20.94 3.48
C ALA A 232 4.07 -21.43 4.92
N ARG A 233 4.63 -20.76 5.92
CA ARG A 233 4.37 -21.09 7.35
C ARG A 233 2.90 -20.88 7.71
N TRP A 234 2.31 -19.77 7.27
CA TRP A 234 0.91 -19.48 7.51
C TRP A 234 0.02 -20.57 6.91
N ILE A 235 0.25 -20.98 5.65
CA ILE A 235 -0.48 -22.07 4.98
C ILE A 235 -0.28 -23.40 5.73
N ALA A 236 0.94 -23.72 6.14
CA ALA A 236 1.25 -24.94 6.88
C ALA A 236 0.47 -25.04 8.21
N ALA A 237 0.29 -23.93 8.90
CA ALA A 237 -0.49 -23.85 10.13
C ALA A 237 -2.00 -24.08 9.93
N ARG A 238 -2.52 -24.01 8.69
CA ARG A 238 -3.94 -24.29 8.33
C ARG A 238 -4.21 -25.77 8.09
N ARG A 239 -3.20 -26.64 8.14
CA ARG A 239 -3.39 -28.08 7.93
C ARG A 239 -4.32 -28.70 8.97
N PRO A 240 -5.11 -29.73 8.60
CA PRO A 240 -5.26 -30.27 7.24
C PRO A 240 -6.12 -29.37 6.34
N ILE A 241 -5.64 -29.10 5.10
CA ILE A 241 -6.44 -28.51 4.02
C ILE A 241 -7.01 -29.69 3.22
N GLN A 242 -8.32 -29.91 3.31
CA GLN A 242 -8.93 -31.16 2.90
C GLN A 242 -8.93 -31.36 1.37
N ARG A 243 -9.20 -30.30 0.58
CA ARG A 243 -9.56 -30.41 -0.84
C ARG A 243 -8.74 -29.53 -1.76
N GLY A 244 -8.43 -28.26 -1.39
CA GLY A 244 -7.67 -27.41 -2.26
C GLY A 244 -7.18 -26.11 -1.62
N LEU A 245 -6.01 -25.71 -2.10
CA LEU A 245 -5.37 -24.43 -1.84
C LEU A 245 -5.39 -23.63 -3.14
N PHE A 246 -6.02 -22.47 -3.14
CA PHE A 246 -6.03 -21.53 -4.24
C PHE A 246 -5.04 -20.40 -3.93
N LEU A 247 -4.09 -20.18 -4.82
CA LEU A 247 -3.11 -19.11 -4.74
C LEU A 247 -3.55 -17.97 -5.66
N VAL A 248 -3.81 -16.82 -5.08
CA VAL A 248 -4.35 -15.64 -5.75
C VAL A 248 -3.60 -14.38 -5.30
N HIS A 249 -3.98 -13.21 -5.82
CA HIS A 249 -3.45 -11.91 -5.36
C HIS A 249 -1.91 -11.87 -5.36
N GLY A 250 -1.33 -12.06 -6.56
CA GLY A 250 0.12 -11.99 -6.81
C GLY A 250 0.39 -11.89 -8.31
N GLU A 251 1.59 -11.46 -8.67
CA GLU A 251 2.09 -11.57 -10.04
C GLU A 251 2.37 -13.05 -10.35
N GLU A 252 2.28 -13.44 -11.63
CA GLU A 252 2.45 -14.85 -12.03
C GLU A 252 3.72 -15.53 -11.47
N PRO A 253 4.91 -14.87 -11.44
CA PRO A 253 6.09 -15.47 -10.84
C PRO A 253 5.95 -15.70 -9.32
N ALA A 254 5.28 -14.78 -8.61
CA ALA A 254 5.08 -14.88 -7.17
C ALA A 254 4.11 -16.02 -6.81
N ILE A 255 3.01 -16.16 -7.57
CA ILE A 255 2.07 -17.28 -7.42
C ILE A 255 2.78 -18.60 -7.69
N ALA A 256 3.55 -18.71 -8.78
CA ALA A 256 4.30 -19.91 -9.11
C ALA A 256 5.36 -20.26 -8.05
N GLY A 257 6.09 -19.26 -7.56
CA GLY A 257 7.08 -19.43 -6.50
C GLY A 257 6.47 -19.93 -5.19
N LEU A 258 5.30 -19.41 -4.79
CA LEU A 258 4.59 -19.91 -3.61
C LEU A 258 4.07 -21.33 -3.84
N ALA A 259 3.53 -21.63 -5.03
CA ALA A 259 3.08 -22.97 -5.39
C ALA A 259 4.21 -24.00 -5.26
N GLU A 260 5.42 -23.67 -5.73
CA GLU A 260 6.59 -24.53 -5.58
C GLU A 260 6.97 -24.76 -4.10
N ARG A 261 6.91 -23.71 -3.27
CA ARG A 261 7.25 -23.80 -1.84
C ARG A 261 6.31 -24.69 -1.07
N VAL A 262 5.01 -24.69 -1.39
CA VAL A 262 3.98 -25.40 -0.63
C VAL A 262 3.70 -26.80 -1.17
N SER A 263 3.93 -27.05 -2.47
CA SER A 263 3.67 -28.33 -3.11
C SER A 263 4.54 -29.45 -2.55
N GLU A 264 3.93 -30.61 -2.31
CA GLU A 264 4.52 -31.84 -1.74
C GLU A 264 5.10 -31.67 -0.32
N ARG A 265 5.35 -30.46 0.13
CA ARG A 265 5.87 -30.19 1.50
C ARG A 265 4.76 -29.93 2.50
N ILE A 266 3.72 -29.23 2.08
CA ILE A 266 2.60 -28.78 2.92
C ILE A 266 1.30 -29.44 2.48
N ILE A 267 1.06 -29.48 1.17
CA ILE A 267 -0.12 -30.04 0.52
C ILE A 267 0.29 -30.73 -0.79
N PRO A 268 -0.35 -31.84 -1.20
CA PRO A 268 -0.07 -32.46 -2.51
C PRO A 268 -0.23 -31.47 -3.66
N ALA A 269 0.69 -31.49 -4.64
CA ALA A 269 0.67 -30.58 -5.78
C ALA A 269 -0.67 -30.60 -6.55
N ALA A 270 -1.30 -31.77 -6.67
CA ALA A 270 -2.61 -31.92 -7.31
C ALA A 270 -3.76 -31.14 -6.62
N ARG A 271 -3.52 -30.61 -5.42
CA ARG A 271 -4.47 -29.78 -4.66
C ARG A 271 -4.07 -28.31 -4.59
N VAL A 272 -3.02 -27.89 -5.30
CA VAL A 272 -2.60 -26.48 -5.39
C VAL A 272 -3.10 -25.92 -6.72
N PHE A 273 -3.94 -24.89 -6.65
CA PHE A 273 -4.56 -24.25 -7.80
C PHE A 273 -4.03 -22.83 -7.96
N GLN A 274 -3.73 -22.46 -9.18
CA GLN A 274 -3.26 -21.13 -9.58
C GLN A 274 -4.26 -20.53 -10.60
N PRO A 275 -5.41 -20.01 -10.15
CA PRO A 275 -6.43 -19.47 -11.04
C PRO A 275 -5.90 -18.31 -11.86
N LEU A 276 -6.27 -18.24 -13.11
CA LEU A 276 -6.11 -17.05 -13.92
C LEU A 276 -7.27 -16.08 -13.66
N LEU A 277 -7.13 -14.86 -14.12
CA LEU A 277 -8.17 -13.85 -14.04
C LEU A 277 -9.43 -14.35 -14.77
N ASP A 278 -10.57 -14.25 -14.11
CA ASP A 278 -11.89 -14.70 -14.57
C ASP A 278 -12.06 -16.23 -14.64
N ASP A 279 -11.16 -17.04 -14.08
CA ASP A 279 -11.38 -18.46 -13.92
C ASP A 279 -12.51 -18.75 -12.94
N ILE A 280 -13.34 -19.72 -13.26
CA ILE A 280 -14.46 -20.17 -12.44
C ILE A 280 -14.24 -21.63 -12.05
N TYR A 281 -14.31 -21.92 -10.77
CA TYR A 281 -14.18 -23.27 -10.22
C TYR A 281 -15.45 -23.69 -9.49
N GLU A 282 -15.89 -24.90 -9.74
CA GLU A 282 -16.90 -25.55 -8.89
C GLU A 282 -16.22 -26.16 -7.66
N LEU A 283 -16.62 -25.68 -6.49
CA LEU A 283 -16.15 -26.19 -5.20
C LEU A 283 -17.15 -27.23 -4.68
N SER A 284 -16.77 -28.50 -4.71
CA SER A 284 -17.62 -29.61 -4.30
C SER A 284 -16.96 -30.47 -3.19
N ALA A 285 -17.55 -31.61 -2.88
CA ALA A 285 -16.96 -32.60 -1.99
C ALA A 285 -15.74 -33.32 -2.60
N ALA A 286 -15.54 -33.20 -3.90
CA ALA A 286 -14.38 -33.73 -4.64
C ALA A 286 -13.31 -32.64 -4.88
N VAL A 287 -12.30 -32.94 -5.70
CA VAL A 287 -11.32 -31.97 -6.16
C VAL A 287 -12.00 -30.86 -6.94
N PRO A 288 -11.63 -29.60 -6.79
CA PRO A 288 -12.20 -28.48 -7.54
C PRO A 288 -12.15 -28.70 -9.05
N THR A 289 -13.26 -28.42 -9.72
CA THR A 289 -13.35 -28.60 -11.18
C THR A 289 -13.43 -27.22 -11.84
N PRO A 290 -12.52 -26.91 -12.79
CA PRO A 290 -12.63 -25.68 -13.55
C PRO A 290 -13.87 -25.74 -14.46
N LEU A 291 -14.74 -24.73 -14.37
CA LEU A 291 -15.95 -24.61 -15.21
C LEU A 291 -15.70 -23.83 -16.50
N GLY A 292 -14.56 -23.15 -16.62
CA GLY A 292 -14.19 -22.39 -17.79
C GLY A 292 -12.73 -22.02 -17.80
N ALA A 293 -12.18 -21.84 -19.00
CA ALA A 293 -10.85 -21.27 -19.15
C ALA A 293 -10.93 -19.77 -18.89
N GLY A 294 -9.96 -19.25 -18.13
CA GLY A 294 -9.82 -17.82 -17.89
C GLY A 294 -9.82 -17.05 -19.22
N ARG A 295 -10.54 -15.95 -19.24
CA ARG A 295 -10.50 -15.05 -20.39
C ARG A 295 -9.11 -14.41 -20.47
N ARG A 296 -8.62 -14.16 -21.71
CA ARG A 296 -7.40 -13.39 -21.93
C ARG A 296 -7.46 -12.10 -21.12
N ARG A 297 -6.30 -11.65 -20.60
CA ARG A 297 -6.15 -10.38 -19.89
C ARG A 297 -7.04 -9.31 -20.53
N ARG A 298 -7.94 -8.73 -19.77
CA ARG A 298 -8.86 -7.70 -20.25
C ARG A 298 -8.12 -6.46 -20.77
N LEU A 299 -6.96 -6.17 -20.16
CA LEU A 299 -6.08 -5.08 -20.56
C LEU A 299 -4.62 -5.53 -20.50
N ALA A 300 -3.85 -5.24 -21.54
CA ALA A 300 -2.39 -5.37 -21.48
C ALA A 300 -1.83 -4.36 -20.46
N PRO A 301 -0.75 -4.68 -19.71
CA PRO A 301 -0.13 -3.75 -18.77
C PRO A 301 0.17 -2.38 -19.39
N GLU A 302 0.59 -2.35 -20.65
CA GLU A 302 0.89 -1.12 -21.42
C GLU A 302 -0.35 -0.26 -21.68
N ALA A 303 -1.53 -0.86 -21.77
CA ALA A 303 -2.80 -0.16 -21.98
C ALA A 303 -3.32 0.50 -20.68
N VAL A 304 -2.97 -0.06 -19.51
CA VAL A 304 -3.34 0.53 -18.20
C VAL A 304 -2.56 1.82 -17.96
N VAL A 305 -1.33 1.90 -18.43
CA VAL A 305 -0.47 3.09 -18.30
C VAL A 305 -0.97 4.27 -19.12
N ALA A 306 -1.66 4.02 -20.23
CA ALA A 306 -2.16 5.07 -21.13
C ALA A 306 -3.43 5.77 -20.62
N LEU A 307 -4.14 5.17 -19.65
CA LEU A 307 -5.41 5.67 -19.15
C LEU A 307 -5.26 6.19 -17.70
N ASP A 308 -5.14 7.50 -17.56
CA ASP A 308 -5.13 8.17 -16.23
C ASP A 308 -6.56 8.25 -15.60
N TRP A 309 -7.41 7.27 -15.95
CA TRP A 309 -8.81 7.23 -15.51
C TRP A 309 -9.00 7.14 -13.99
N HIS A 310 -8.02 6.56 -13.26
CA HIS A 310 -8.06 6.53 -11.81
C HIS A 310 -7.95 7.93 -11.20
N ASN A 311 -7.22 8.84 -11.85
CA ASN A 311 -7.16 10.23 -11.43
C ASN A 311 -8.42 10.98 -11.77
N ASP A 312 -8.96 10.74 -12.95
CA ASP A 312 -10.22 11.33 -13.37
C ASP A 312 -11.35 10.87 -12.45
N MET A 313 -11.38 9.58 -12.08
CA MET A 313 -12.33 9.05 -11.12
C MET A 313 -12.12 9.64 -9.72
N SER A 314 -10.88 9.71 -9.23
CA SER A 314 -10.58 10.30 -7.92
C SER A 314 -10.94 11.78 -7.88
N LYS A 315 -10.67 12.50 -8.96
CA LYS A 315 -11.06 13.91 -9.12
C LYS A 315 -12.57 14.05 -9.17
N LEU A 316 -13.27 13.21 -9.94
CA LEU A 316 -14.72 13.21 -10.03
C LEU A 316 -15.37 12.97 -8.65
N VAL A 317 -14.89 12.01 -7.88
CA VAL A 317 -15.39 11.74 -6.52
C VAL A 317 -15.17 12.94 -5.59
N LEU A 318 -14.01 13.60 -5.67
CA LEU A 318 -13.73 14.81 -4.89
C LEU A 318 -14.64 15.96 -5.31
N ASP A 319 -14.77 16.22 -6.62
CA ASP A 319 -15.65 17.25 -7.16
C ASP A 319 -17.14 17.04 -6.79
N ILE A 320 -17.57 15.78 -6.75
CA ILE A 320 -18.91 15.37 -6.27
C ILE A 320 -19.06 15.72 -4.78
N ASN A 321 -18.12 15.32 -3.95
CA ASN A 321 -18.16 15.58 -2.52
C ASN A 321 -18.14 17.08 -2.21
N ASP A 322 -17.30 17.84 -2.90
CA ASP A 322 -17.22 19.29 -2.74
C ASP A 322 -18.54 19.98 -3.15
N ARG A 323 -19.16 19.56 -4.25
CA ARG A 323 -20.48 20.08 -4.67
C ARG A 323 -21.59 19.71 -3.70
N ILE A 324 -21.57 18.50 -3.13
CA ILE A 324 -22.55 18.06 -2.11
C ILE A 324 -22.33 18.88 -0.83
N ALA A 325 -21.08 19.10 -0.40
CA ALA A 325 -20.75 19.88 0.78
C ALA A 325 -21.12 21.37 0.63
N ALA A 326 -20.88 21.95 -0.56
CA ALA A 326 -21.22 23.33 -0.87
C ALA A 326 -22.70 23.59 -1.15
N ALA A 327 -23.54 22.54 -1.23
CA ALA A 327 -24.96 22.70 -1.49
C ALA A 327 -25.68 23.36 -0.32
N ALA A 328 -26.51 24.35 -0.61
CA ALA A 328 -27.17 25.21 0.39
C ALA A 328 -28.09 24.46 1.37
N ASP A 329 -28.71 23.37 0.92
CA ASP A 329 -29.65 22.56 1.71
C ASP A 329 -29.75 21.12 1.21
N ASP A 330 -30.50 20.27 1.91
CA ASP A 330 -30.70 18.85 1.58
C ASP A 330 -31.47 18.67 0.26
N ARG A 331 -32.29 19.63 -0.14
CA ARG A 331 -33.01 19.61 -1.42
C ARG A 331 -32.04 19.80 -2.58
N ALA A 332 -31.09 20.73 -2.45
CA ALA A 332 -30.02 20.95 -3.43
C ALA A 332 -29.10 19.74 -3.53
N ARG A 333 -28.73 19.11 -2.39
CA ARG A 333 -27.95 17.85 -2.35
C ARG A 333 -28.70 16.74 -3.10
N GLY A 334 -29.99 16.59 -2.85
CA GLY A 334 -30.83 15.60 -3.53
C GLY A 334 -30.94 15.82 -5.05
N VAL A 335 -30.88 17.07 -5.53
CA VAL A 335 -30.84 17.39 -6.98
C VAL A 335 -29.52 16.94 -7.59
N ILE A 336 -28.39 17.19 -6.93
CA ILE A 336 -27.06 16.78 -7.39
C ILE A 336 -27.00 15.26 -7.52
N ILE A 337 -27.42 14.52 -6.48
CA ILE A 337 -27.41 13.05 -6.45
C ILE A 337 -28.27 12.47 -7.57
N ARG A 338 -29.48 13.03 -7.81
CA ARG A 338 -30.35 12.54 -8.90
C ARG A 338 -29.77 12.77 -10.28
N ARG A 339 -29.08 13.92 -10.50
CA ARG A 339 -28.39 14.19 -11.77
C ARG A 339 -27.24 13.22 -12.02
N LEU A 340 -26.45 12.92 -10.97
CA LEU A 340 -25.36 11.94 -11.07
C LEU A 340 -25.88 10.53 -11.37
N ARG A 341 -26.96 10.09 -10.70
CA ARG A 341 -27.59 8.79 -11.00
C ARG A 341 -28.05 8.68 -12.45
N ARG A 342 -28.73 9.73 -12.97
CA ARG A 342 -29.18 9.74 -14.37
C ARG A 342 -27.99 9.64 -15.34
N ALA A 343 -26.89 10.34 -15.08
CA ALA A 343 -25.70 10.29 -15.92
C ALA A 343 -24.95 8.94 -15.88
N LEU A 344 -25.20 8.10 -14.88
CA LEU A 344 -24.67 6.73 -14.78
C LEU A 344 -25.58 5.67 -15.43
N GLU A 345 -26.83 6.03 -15.75
CA GLU A 345 -27.82 5.17 -16.40
C GLU A 345 -27.83 5.33 -17.93
N GLU A 346 -27.19 6.39 -18.45
CA GLU A 346 -26.95 6.64 -19.87
C GLU A 346 -25.63 5.99 -20.35
#